data_f19acd93ce109522e59df73fb4fafc2a
#
_entry.id   f19acd93ce109522e59df73fb4fafc2a
#
_cell.length_a   1.000
_cell.length_b   1.000
_cell.length_c   1.000
_cell.angle_alpha   90.00
_cell.angle_beta   90.00
_cell.angle_gamma   90.00
#
_symmetry.space_group_name_H-M   'P 1'
#
loop_
_entity.id
_entity.type
_entity.pdbx_description
1 polymer ?
#
loop_
_entity_poly.entity_id
_entity_poly.type
_entity_poly.pdbx_seq_one_letter_code
_entity_poly.pdbx_strand_id
1 'polypeptide(L)'
;MDNIAGKVVVITGASSGIGEATAKRLAEKGAKLVLAARREDRLKALADEIVRLGGEAAHAVADVASAEDMRKTAGLAMERYGRIDVLVNNAGIMPVSRLSELRVEDWDRMIDVNVKGVLHGIAAVLPVMREQRSGHIVNLSSTSGYAVSPTSVVYGATKFAVRAITDGLRQEESAASGIRATLVAPGLTETELLNGLTSPEARAIAERIKGLGMSPDRIADAIVYAIGQPDDASVSEIIVRPTALAM
;
A
#
# COMPACT_ATOMS: atom_id res chain seq x y z
N MET A 1 2.34 -22.38 -9.59
CA MET A 1 1.94 -21.61 -10.78
C MET A 1 1.74 -20.17 -10.36
N ASP A 2 2.26 -19.25 -11.11
CA ASP A 2 2.21 -17.81 -10.74
C ASP A 2 0.85 -17.24 -11.15
N ASN A 3 -0.10 -17.12 -10.22
CA ASN A 3 -1.45 -16.60 -10.44
C ASN A 3 -1.45 -15.06 -10.55
N ILE A 4 -0.49 -14.47 -11.31
CA ILE A 4 -0.30 -13.03 -11.45
C ILE A 4 -0.45 -12.56 -12.90
N ALA A 5 0.03 -13.35 -13.87
CA ALA A 5 0.00 -12.96 -15.27
C ALA A 5 -1.42 -12.58 -15.73
N GLY A 6 -1.54 -11.41 -16.37
CA GLY A 6 -2.80 -10.86 -16.86
C GLY A 6 -3.69 -10.20 -15.80
N LYS A 7 -3.40 -10.32 -14.48
CA LYS A 7 -4.18 -9.62 -13.44
C LYS A 7 -4.03 -8.11 -13.56
N VAL A 8 -5.12 -7.39 -13.40
CA VAL A 8 -5.16 -5.93 -13.32
C VAL A 8 -4.97 -5.49 -11.89
N VAL A 9 -3.88 -4.78 -11.62
CA VAL A 9 -3.46 -4.36 -10.30
C VAL A 9 -3.41 -2.84 -10.18
N VAL A 10 -4.19 -2.28 -9.28
CA VAL A 10 -4.13 -0.86 -8.91
C VAL A 10 -3.19 -0.71 -7.71
N ILE A 11 -2.20 0.17 -7.80
CA ILE A 11 -1.20 0.40 -6.74
C ILE A 11 -1.21 1.87 -6.35
N THR A 12 -1.55 2.18 -5.09
CA THR A 12 -1.46 3.54 -4.56
C THR A 12 -0.06 3.81 -3.98
N GLY A 13 0.39 5.07 -4.03
CA GLY A 13 1.73 5.42 -3.58
C GLY A 13 2.85 4.81 -4.45
N ALA A 14 2.57 4.57 -5.74
CA ALA A 14 3.47 3.87 -6.65
C ALA A 14 4.71 4.67 -7.07
N SER A 15 4.80 5.96 -6.73
CA SER A 15 5.87 6.85 -7.20
C SER A 15 7.22 6.69 -6.48
N SER A 16 7.34 5.80 -5.49
CA SER A 16 8.59 5.50 -4.78
C SER A 16 8.48 4.30 -3.85
N GLY A 17 9.62 3.83 -3.34
CA GLY A 17 9.73 2.86 -2.25
C GLY A 17 9.01 1.55 -2.51
N ILE A 18 8.19 1.09 -1.53
CA ILE A 18 7.50 -0.20 -1.62
C ILE A 18 6.55 -0.27 -2.82
N GLY A 19 5.81 0.83 -3.11
CA GLY A 19 4.87 0.86 -4.22
C GLY A 19 5.56 0.74 -5.58
N GLU A 20 6.66 1.44 -5.79
CA GLU A 20 7.49 1.34 -7.00
C GLU A 20 8.10 -0.05 -7.16
N ALA A 21 8.71 -0.59 -6.09
CA ALA A 21 9.28 -1.93 -6.11
C ALA A 21 8.20 -3.00 -6.41
N THR A 22 7.02 -2.87 -5.81
CA THR A 22 5.88 -3.76 -6.07
C THR A 22 5.43 -3.70 -7.54
N ALA A 23 5.35 -2.49 -8.11
CA ALA A 23 4.97 -2.30 -9.50
C ALA A 23 5.96 -3.02 -10.45
N LYS A 24 7.26 -2.84 -10.23
CA LYS A 24 8.31 -3.49 -11.03
C LYS A 24 8.22 -5.02 -10.94
N ARG A 25 8.10 -5.59 -9.73
CA ARG A 25 7.97 -7.03 -9.51
C ARG A 25 6.72 -7.64 -10.15
N LEU A 26 5.59 -6.94 -10.08
CA LEU A 26 4.34 -7.40 -10.69
C LEU A 26 4.38 -7.31 -12.22
N ALA A 27 5.00 -6.26 -12.77
CA ALA A 27 5.22 -6.11 -14.20
C ALA A 27 6.08 -7.25 -14.77
N GLU A 28 7.17 -7.62 -14.09
CA GLU A 28 8.03 -8.76 -14.45
C GLU A 28 7.25 -10.09 -14.52
N LYS A 29 6.14 -10.18 -13.78
CA LYS A 29 5.25 -11.36 -13.77
C LYS A 29 4.04 -11.23 -14.69
N GLY A 30 4.01 -10.22 -15.55
CA GLY A 30 2.98 -10.02 -16.56
C GLY A 30 1.65 -9.47 -16.04
N ALA A 31 1.63 -8.80 -14.89
CA ALA A 31 0.47 -8.03 -14.43
C ALA A 31 0.28 -6.77 -15.28
N LYS A 32 -0.97 -6.31 -15.39
CA LYS A 32 -1.38 -5.04 -15.99
C LYS A 32 -1.57 -4.01 -14.88
N LEU A 33 -0.87 -2.87 -14.94
CA LEU A 33 -0.76 -1.99 -13.80
C LEU A 33 -1.48 -0.65 -14.01
N VAL A 34 -2.14 -0.17 -12.95
CA VAL A 34 -2.56 1.23 -12.80
C VAL A 34 -1.84 1.81 -11.59
N LEU A 35 -0.90 2.72 -11.87
CA LEU A 35 -0.01 3.33 -10.89
C LEU A 35 -0.61 4.66 -10.42
N ALA A 36 -0.91 4.79 -9.14
CA ALA A 36 -1.53 5.99 -8.58
C ALA A 36 -0.65 6.65 -7.53
N ALA A 37 -0.41 7.95 -7.66
CA ALA A 37 0.26 8.80 -6.68
C ALA A 37 0.11 10.28 -7.06
N ARG A 38 0.65 11.18 -6.23
CA ARG A 38 0.59 12.64 -6.47
C ARG A 38 1.67 13.16 -7.41
N ARG A 39 2.82 12.47 -7.55
CA ARG A 39 3.98 12.91 -8.34
C ARG A 39 3.90 12.34 -9.75
N GLU A 40 3.36 13.14 -10.67
CA GLU A 40 3.08 12.73 -12.04
C GLU A 40 4.36 12.36 -12.81
N ASP A 41 5.42 13.17 -12.69
CA ASP A 41 6.71 12.96 -13.32
C ASP A 41 7.29 11.56 -13.01
N ARG A 42 7.24 11.16 -11.75
CA ARG A 42 7.72 9.85 -11.30
C ARG A 42 6.83 8.70 -11.75
N LEU A 43 5.51 8.89 -11.71
CA LEU A 43 4.56 7.89 -12.20
C LEU A 43 4.74 7.63 -13.69
N LYS A 44 4.88 8.72 -14.46
CA LYS A 44 5.11 8.62 -15.89
C LYS A 44 6.42 7.90 -16.19
N ALA A 45 7.51 8.28 -15.54
CA ALA A 45 8.80 7.62 -15.70
C ALA A 45 8.74 6.12 -15.41
N LEU A 46 8.06 5.73 -14.32
CA LEU A 46 7.89 4.32 -13.96
C LEU A 46 7.01 3.56 -14.97
N ALA A 47 5.90 4.16 -15.42
CA ALA A 47 5.05 3.56 -16.44
C ALA A 47 5.80 3.37 -17.77
N ASP A 48 6.53 4.39 -18.22
CA ASP A 48 7.35 4.34 -19.44
C ASP A 48 8.47 3.27 -19.32
N GLU A 49 9.11 3.14 -18.14
CA GLU A 49 10.08 2.08 -17.87
C GLU A 49 9.47 0.69 -18.02
N ILE A 50 8.31 0.46 -17.38
CA ILE A 50 7.62 -0.83 -17.44
C ILE A 50 7.21 -1.19 -18.87
N VAL A 51 6.65 -0.24 -19.62
CA VAL A 51 6.25 -0.44 -21.01
C VAL A 51 7.46 -0.72 -21.90
N ARG A 52 8.57 -0.01 -21.72
CA ARG A 52 9.82 -0.24 -22.46
C ARG A 52 10.39 -1.65 -22.23
N LEU A 53 10.14 -2.23 -21.04
CA LEU A 53 10.55 -3.59 -20.70
C LEU A 53 9.53 -4.66 -21.14
N GLY A 54 8.48 -4.27 -21.87
CA GLY A 54 7.47 -5.19 -22.43
C GLY A 54 6.27 -5.45 -21.50
N GLY A 55 6.15 -4.73 -20.38
CA GLY A 55 4.99 -4.80 -19.50
C GLY A 55 3.85 -3.86 -19.91
N GLU A 56 2.74 -3.91 -19.19
CA GLU A 56 1.57 -3.05 -19.38
C GLU A 56 1.37 -2.16 -18.13
N ALA A 57 1.42 -0.83 -18.31
CA ALA A 57 1.17 0.12 -17.23
C ALA A 57 0.44 1.37 -17.73
N ALA A 58 -0.46 1.87 -16.91
CA ALA A 58 -1.04 3.20 -16.99
C ALA A 58 -0.81 3.93 -15.66
N HIS A 59 -0.91 5.26 -15.66
CA HIS A 59 -0.77 6.04 -14.43
C HIS A 59 -1.93 7.02 -14.24
N ALA A 60 -2.24 7.31 -12.98
CA ALA A 60 -3.23 8.28 -12.55
C ALA A 60 -2.63 9.20 -11.48
N VAL A 61 -2.70 10.50 -11.70
CA VAL A 61 -2.38 11.48 -10.64
C VAL A 61 -3.54 11.48 -9.65
N ALA A 62 -3.28 11.04 -8.41
CA ALA A 62 -4.31 10.86 -7.41
C ALA A 62 -3.79 11.14 -6.00
N ASP A 63 -4.60 11.83 -5.19
CA ASP A 63 -4.45 11.87 -3.74
C ASP A 63 -5.42 10.86 -3.11
N VAL A 64 -4.91 9.89 -2.37
CA VAL A 64 -5.76 8.89 -1.71
C VAL A 64 -6.71 9.49 -0.67
N ALA A 65 -6.41 10.69 -0.15
CA ALA A 65 -7.30 11.44 0.72
C ALA A 65 -8.57 11.94 -0.02
N SER A 66 -8.57 11.93 -1.36
CA SER A 66 -9.71 12.27 -2.22
C SER A 66 -10.44 11.01 -2.68
N ALA A 67 -11.67 10.80 -2.22
CA ALA A 67 -12.51 9.69 -2.70
C ALA A 67 -12.79 9.79 -4.21
N GLU A 68 -12.86 11.01 -4.75
CA GLU A 68 -13.06 11.26 -6.18
C GLU A 68 -11.85 10.79 -7.01
N ASP A 69 -10.62 11.09 -6.57
CA ASP A 69 -9.41 10.66 -7.27
C ASP A 69 -9.30 9.13 -7.28
N MET A 70 -9.68 8.47 -6.17
CA MET A 70 -9.71 7.01 -6.11
C MET A 70 -10.76 6.41 -7.04
N ARG A 71 -11.95 7.03 -7.16
CA ARG A 71 -12.96 6.61 -8.15
C ARG A 71 -12.46 6.77 -9.60
N LYS A 72 -11.79 7.88 -9.92
CA LYS A 72 -11.18 8.10 -11.24
C LYS A 72 -10.08 7.08 -11.52
N THR A 73 -9.27 6.74 -10.52
CA THR A 73 -8.22 5.72 -10.65
C THR A 73 -8.81 4.33 -10.95
N ALA A 74 -9.87 3.93 -10.26
CA ALA A 74 -10.59 2.69 -10.55
C ALA A 74 -11.27 2.74 -11.94
N GLY A 75 -11.84 3.89 -12.32
CA GLY A 75 -12.41 4.13 -13.65
C GLY A 75 -11.40 3.93 -14.76
N LEU A 76 -10.18 4.44 -14.60
CA LEU A 76 -9.08 4.23 -15.57
C LEU A 76 -8.73 2.74 -15.73
N ALA A 77 -8.71 1.97 -14.62
CA ALA A 77 -8.46 0.53 -14.70
C ALA A 77 -9.56 -0.19 -15.48
N MET A 78 -10.82 0.18 -15.24
CA MET A 78 -11.97 -0.38 -15.95
C MET A 78 -11.99 0.00 -17.43
N GLU A 79 -11.73 1.26 -17.76
CA GLU A 79 -11.67 1.75 -19.13
C GLU A 79 -10.58 1.05 -19.95
N ARG A 80 -9.39 0.88 -19.34
CA ARG A 80 -8.23 0.36 -20.05
C ARG A 80 -8.19 -1.16 -20.12
N TYR A 81 -8.66 -1.85 -19.08
CA TYR A 81 -8.48 -3.30 -18.91
C TYR A 81 -9.78 -4.07 -18.65
N GLY A 82 -10.90 -3.40 -18.41
CA GLY A 82 -12.22 -3.99 -18.23
C GLY A 82 -12.45 -4.71 -16.91
N ARG A 83 -11.46 -4.70 -15.98
CA ARG A 83 -11.53 -5.39 -14.69
C ARG A 83 -10.56 -4.82 -13.66
N ILE A 84 -10.75 -5.18 -12.40
CA ILE A 84 -9.79 -4.90 -11.31
C ILE A 84 -9.65 -6.17 -10.48
N ASP A 85 -8.47 -6.80 -10.50
CA ASP A 85 -8.22 -8.03 -9.76
C ASP A 85 -7.59 -7.77 -8.40
N VAL A 86 -6.73 -6.76 -8.31
CA VAL A 86 -5.99 -6.44 -7.08
C VAL A 86 -5.97 -4.94 -6.83
N LEU A 87 -6.18 -4.55 -5.57
CA LEU A 87 -5.84 -3.23 -5.06
C LEU A 87 -4.72 -3.37 -4.03
N VAL A 88 -3.63 -2.62 -4.22
CA VAL A 88 -2.57 -2.47 -3.23
C VAL A 88 -2.66 -1.07 -2.62
N ASN A 89 -3.27 -0.95 -1.44
CA ASN A 89 -3.32 0.26 -0.62
C ASN A 89 -1.97 0.45 0.08
N ASN A 90 -0.99 1.01 -0.65
CA ASN A 90 0.36 1.23 -0.16
C ASN A 90 0.64 2.69 0.22
N ALA A 91 -0.10 3.66 -0.31
CA ALA A 91 0.10 5.07 0.03
C ALA A 91 0.03 5.32 1.54
N GLY A 92 0.97 6.08 2.07
CA GLY A 92 1.02 6.42 3.49
C GLY A 92 2.01 7.53 3.78
N ILE A 93 1.85 8.18 4.94
CA ILE A 93 2.75 9.20 5.46
C ILE A 93 3.04 8.92 6.95
N MET A 94 4.17 9.44 7.44
CA MET A 94 4.63 9.19 8.81
C MET A 94 5.30 10.44 9.43
N PRO A 95 4.66 11.61 9.50
CA PRO A 95 5.18 12.76 10.22
C PRO A 95 5.02 12.56 11.76
N VAL A 96 5.83 11.66 12.32
CA VAL A 96 5.72 11.26 13.72
C VAL A 96 6.33 12.29 14.67
N SER A 97 5.72 12.42 15.87
CA SER A 97 6.13 13.33 16.94
C SER A 97 5.59 12.85 18.29
N ARG A 98 6.09 13.38 19.39
CA ARG A 98 5.41 13.20 20.68
C ARG A 98 4.04 13.89 20.67
N LEU A 99 3.07 13.33 21.40
CA LEU A 99 1.75 13.97 21.55
C LEU A 99 1.87 15.37 22.18
N SER A 100 2.83 15.56 23.08
CA SER A 100 3.09 16.88 23.73
C SER A 100 3.56 17.97 22.76
N GLU A 101 3.97 17.62 21.53
CA GLU A 101 4.31 18.61 20.49
C GLU A 101 3.07 19.21 19.81
N LEU A 102 1.87 18.65 20.06
CA LEU A 102 0.56 19.12 19.60
C LEU A 102 0.50 19.43 18.09
N ARG A 103 1.10 18.56 17.26
CA ARG A 103 1.13 18.70 15.79
C ARG A 103 -0.17 18.21 15.17
N VAL A 104 -1.26 18.92 15.41
CA VAL A 104 -2.61 18.51 15.06
C VAL A 104 -2.75 18.32 13.54
N GLU A 105 -2.18 19.21 12.72
CA GLU A 105 -2.24 19.12 11.26
C GLU A 105 -1.55 17.84 10.73
N ASP A 106 -0.45 17.40 11.37
CA ASP A 106 0.22 16.15 11.01
C ASP A 106 -0.64 14.94 11.41
N TRP A 107 -1.37 15.01 12.53
CA TRP A 107 -2.30 13.95 12.95
C TRP A 107 -3.46 13.81 11.96
N ASP A 108 -4.10 14.93 11.61
CA ASP A 108 -5.21 14.96 10.66
C ASP A 108 -4.77 14.38 9.30
N ARG A 109 -3.61 14.83 8.79
CA ARG A 109 -3.05 14.30 7.55
C ARG A 109 -2.75 12.81 7.62
N MET A 110 -2.23 12.28 8.73
CA MET A 110 -2.00 10.84 8.90
C MET A 110 -3.32 10.06 8.87
N ILE A 111 -4.37 10.57 9.50
CA ILE A 111 -5.70 9.93 9.48
C ILE A 111 -6.26 9.97 8.06
N ASP A 112 -6.21 11.11 7.38
CA ASP A 112 -6.75 11.28 6.04
C ASP A 112 -6.06 10.36 5.03
N VAL A 113 -4.73 10.29 5.05
CA VAL A 113 -3.98 9.47 4.10
C VAL A 113 -3.98 7.99 4.50
N ASN A 114 -3.61 7.67 5.75
CA ASN A 114 -3.35 6.28 6.13
C ASN A 114 -4.62 5.48 6.45
N VAL A 115 -5.72 6.14 6.83
CA VAL A 115 -6.98 5.49 7.18
C VAL A 115 -8.04 5.75 6.12
N LYS A 116 -8.43 7.03 5.91
CA LYS A 116 -9.45 7.36 4.90
C LYS A 116 -8.99 6.97 3.50
N GLY A 117 -7.69 7.15 3.18
CA GLY A 117 -7.13 6.74 1.89
C GLY A 117 -7.31 5.25 1.61
N VAL A 118 -7.12 4.39 2.62
CA VAL A 118 -7.40 2.94 2.51
C VAL A 118 -8.89 2.69 2.27
N LEU A 119 -9.77 3.36 3.01
CA LEU A 119 -11.23 3.24 2.84
C LEU A 119 -11.70 3.74 1.47
N HIS A 120 -11.14 4.85 0.97
CA HIS A 120 -11.44 5.36 -0.37
C HIS A 120 -11.00 4.39 -1.46
N GLY A 121 -9.82 3.78 -1.30
CA GLY A 121 -9.35 2.72 -2.21
C GLY A 121 -10.30 1.53 -2.22
N ILE A 122 -10.70 1.02 -1.05
CA ILE A 122 -11.68 -0.06 -0.92
C ILE A 122 -13.02 0.34 -1.58
N ALA A 123 -13.56 1.51 -1.26
CA ALA A 123 -14.83 1.98 -1.79
C ALA A 123 -14.82 2.11 -3.33
N ALA A 124 -13.67 2.45 -3.91
CA ALA A 124 -13.53 2.60 -5.37
C ALA A 124 -13.54 1.26 -6.12
N VAL A 125 -13.01 0.17 -5.54
CA VAL A 125 -12.86 -1.10 -6.24
C VAL A 125 -13.87 -2.16 -5.81
N LEU A 126 -14.40 -2.09 -4.59
CA LEU A 126 -15.26 -3.11 -3.99
C LEU A 126 -16.52 -3.42 -4.83
N PRO A 127 -17.24 -2.43 -5.40
CA PRO A 127 -18.40 -2.71 -6.25
C PRO A 127 -18.03 -3.58 -7.46
N VAL A 128 -16.92 -3.25 -8.14
CA VAL A 128 -16.42 -3.99 -9.30
C VAL A 128 -16.03 -5.42 -8.89
N MET A 129 -15.28 -5.57 -7.81
CA MET A 129 -14.83 -6.88 -7.33
C MET A 129 -16.01 -7.76 -6.89
N ARG A 130 -17.06 -7.19 -6.28
CA ARG A 130 -18.30 -7.91 -5.94
C ARG A 130 -19.03 -8.39 -7.18
N GLU A 131 -19.15 -7.57 -8.22
CA GLU A 131 -19.74 -7.96 -9.51
C GLU A 131 -18.94 -9.07 -10.17
N GLN A 132 -17.61 -8.97 -10.15
CA GLN A 132 -16.69 -10.01 -10.63
C GLN A 132 -16.75 -11.31 -9.81
N ARG A 133 -17.26 -11.26 -8.56
CA ARG A 133 -17.17 -12.32 -7.54
C ARG A 133 -15.72 -12.80 -7.33
N SER A 134 -14.80 -11.90 -7.46
CA SER A 134 -13.35 -12.14 -7.35
C SER A 134 -12.64 -10.82 -7.13
N GLY A 135 -11.64 -10.82 -6.27
CA GLY A 135 -10.77 -9.67 -6.02
C GLY A 135 -9.77 -9.95 -4.90
N HIS A 136 -8.77 -9.10 -4.80
CA HIS A 136 -7.82 -9.16 -3.71
C HIS A 136 -7.41 -7.74 -3.27
N ILE A 137 -7.62 -7.41 -2.01
CA ILE A 137 -7.24 -6.13 -1.44
C ILE A 137 -6.07 -6.35 -0.48
N VAL A 138 -4.92 -5.76 -0.80
CA VAL A 138 -3.70 -5.80 0.00
C VAL A 138 -3.49 -4.44 0.65
N ASN A 139 -3.54 -4.39 1.98
CA ASN A 139 -3.39 -3.17 2.76
C ASN A 139 -2.03 -3.13 3.47
N LEU A 140 -1.28 -2.04 3.28
CA LEU A 140 0.01 -1.83 3.95
C LEU A 140 -0.20 -1.22 5.35
N SER A 141 0.05 -2.05 6.39
CA SER A 141 0.15 -1.61 7.77
C SER A 141 1.63 -1.30 8.12
N SER A 142 2.06 -1.68 9.27
CA SER A 142 3.42 -1.58 9.81
C SER A 142 3.54 -2.47 11.04
N THR A 143 4.75 -2.79 11.49
CA THR A 143 4.97 -3.33 12.83
C THR A 143 4.46 -2.37 13.93
N SER A 144 4.35 -1.07 13.65
CA SER A 144 3.66 -0.10 14.51
C SER A 144 2.15 -0.32 14.64
N GLY A 145 1.54 -1.20 13.82
CA GLY A 145 0.17 -1.67 13.96
C GLY A 145 -0.01 -2.80 14.99
N TYR A 146 1.07 -3.21 15.67
CA TYR A 146 1.09 -4.26 16.72
C TYR A 146 1.65 -3.76 18.04
N ALA A 147 2.57 -2.82 17.98
CA ALA A 147 3.17 -2.21 19.16
C ALA A 147 3.39 -0.71 18.92
N VAL A 148 3.03 0.10 19.90
CA VAL A 148 3.21 1.56 19.83
C VAL A 148 4.49 1.92 20.56
N SER A 149 5.29 2.81 19.97
CA SER A 149 6.47 3.38 20.59
C SER A 149 6.33 4.89 20.80
N PRO A 150 7.10 5.50 21.71
CA PRO A 150 7.18 6.95 21.83
C PRO A 150 7.42 7.61 20.47
N THR A 151 6.87 8.80 20.25
CA THR A 151 6.83 9.56 19.00
C THR A 151 5.92 9.00 17.90
N SER A 152 5.59 7.70 17.88
CA SER A 152 4.79 7.08 16.80
C SER A 152 3.34 6.76 17.20
N VAL A 153 2.79 7.43 18.22
CA VAL A 153 1.46 7.10 18.76
C VAL A 153 0.35 7.22 17.69
N VAL A 154 0.26 8.37 17.03
CA VAL A 154 -0.79 8.61 16.02
C VAL A 154 -0.56 7.76 14.77
N TYR A 155 0.69 7.67 14.31
CA TYR A 155 1.03 6.75 13.21
C TYR A 155 0.64 5.31 13.54
N GLY A 156 1.04 4.82 14.72
CA GLY A 156 0.66 3.51 15.22
C GLY A 156 -0.86 3.32 15.22
N ALA A 157 -1.62 4.26 15.76
CA ALA A 157 -3.07 4.21 15.77
C ALA A 157 -3.65 4.07 14.36
N THR A 158 -3.11 4.81 13.35
CA THR A 158 -3.56 4.63 11.96
C THR A 158 -3.27 3.23 11.43
N LYS A 159 -2.14 2.62 11.82
CA LYS A 159 -1.76 1.26 11.36
C LYS A 159 -2.52 0.15 12.10
N PHE A 160 -2.94 0.36 13.35
CA PHE A 160 -3.93 -0.48 14.04
C PHE A 160 -5.30 -0.39 13.36
N ALA A 161 -5.74 0.81 12.96
CA ALA A 161 -6.98 0.98 12.23
C ALA A 161 -6.97 0.22 10.88
N VAL A 162 -5.88 0.30 10.11
CA VAL A 162 -5.72 -0.46 8.86
C VAL A 162 -5.81 -1.97 9.10
N ARG A 163 -5.25 -2.47 10.20
CA ARG A 163 -5.35 -3.87 10.58
C ARG A 163 -6.81 -4.27 10.84
N ALA A 164 -7.53 -3.47 11.64
CA ALA A 164 -8.94 -3.72 11.93
C ALA A 164 -9.81 -3.68 10.65
N ILE A 165 -9.58 -2.69 9.77
CA ILE A 165 -10.28 -2.57 8.48
C ILE A 165 -10.02 -3.81 7.61
N THR A 166 -8.78 -4.30 7.56
CA THR A 166 -8.44 -5.47 6.74
C THR A 166 -9.10 -6.73 7.24
N ASP A 167 -9.11 -6.94 8.56
CA ASP A 167 -9.77 -8.12 9.15
C ASP A 167 -11.29 -8.06 9.00
N GLY A 168 -11.91 -6.89 9.21
CA GLY A 168 -13.34 -6.68 8.96
C GLY A 168 -13.72 -6.95 7.50
N LEU A 169 -12.95 -6.39 6.55
CA LEU A 169 -13.18 -6.64 5.12
C LEU A 169 -13.10 -8.13 4.78
N ARG A 170 -12.13 -8.85 5.33
CA ARG A 170 -12.00 -10.30 5.14
C ARG A 170 -13.24 -11.05 5.63
N GLN A 171 -13.76 -10.68 6.82
CA GLN A 171 -14.94 -11.32 7.40
C GLN A 171 -16.21 -11.05 6.59
N GLU A 172 -16.36 -9.82 6.08
CA GLU A 172 -17.55 -9.42 5.31
C GLU A 172 -17.55 -10.00 3.88
N GLU A 173 -16.39 -10.05 3.21
CA GLU A 173 -16.33 -10.25 1.76
C GLU A 173 -15.80 -11.62 1.32
N SER A 174 -14.99 -12.33 2.12
CA SER A 174 -14.33 -13.54 1.62
C SER A 174 -15.34 -14.64 1.27
N ALA A 175 -16.27 -14.96 2.15
CA ALA A 175 -17.29 -15.96 1.89
C ALA A 175 -18.41 -15.44 0.99
N ALA A 176 -18.78 -14.16 1.13
CA ALA A 176 -19.91 -13.58 0.41
C ALA A 176 -19.60 -13.30 -1.07
N SER A 177 -18.40 -12.81 -1.35
CA SER A 177 -18.04 -12.25 -2.67
C SER A 177 -16.77 -12.87 -3.29
N GLY A 178 -16.10 -13.80 -2.61
CA GLY A 178 -14.83 -14.38 -3.08
C GLY A 178 -13.66 -13.38 -3.08
N ILE A 179 -13.77 -12.29 -2.30
CA ILE A 179 -12.73 -11.25 -2.26
C ILE A 179 -11.77 -11.55 -1.10
N ARG A 180 -10.49 -11.65 -1.41
CA ARG A 180 -9.42 -11.85 -0.43
C ARG A 180 -8.97 -10.52 0.15
N ALA A 181 -8.57 -10.52 1.42
CA ALA A 181 -7.95 -9.37 2.07
C ALA A 181 -6.66 -9.80 2.77
N THR A 182 -5.57 -9.10 2.47
CA THR A 182 -4.24 -9.35 3.06
C THR A 182 -3.72 -8.10 3.73
N LEU A 183 -3.24 -8.25 4.95
CA LEU A 183 -2.45 -7.23 5.65
C LEU A 183 -0.96 -7.52 5.46
N VAL A 184 -0.21 -6.56 4.96
CA VAL A 184 1.26 -6.62 4.97
C VAL A 184 1.77 -5.59 5.97
N ALA A 185 2.59 -6.02 6.92
CA ALA A 185 3.11 -5.20 8.01
C ALA A 185 4.65 -5.13 7.97
N PRO A 186 5.21 -4.14 7.25
CA PRO A 186 6.64 -3.92 7.22
C PRO A 186 7.18 -3.43 8.56
N GLY A 187 8.38 -3.90 8.94
CA GLY A 187 9.27 -3.22 9.86
C GLY A 187 10.02 -2.08 9.16
N LEU A 188 11.14 -1.65 9.75
CA LEU A 188 11.95 -0.57 9.17
C LEU A 188 12.37 -0.94 7.74
N THR A 189 11.98 -0.08 6.81
CA THR A 189 12.24 -0.25 5.36
C THR A 189 12.83 1.06 4.82
N GLU A 190 13.88 0.95 4.01
CA GLU A 190 14.56 2.10 3.42
C GLU A 190 13.72 2.74 2.32
N THR A 191 12.95 3.74 2.69
CA THR A 191 12.04 4.47 1.80
C THR A 191 12.10 5.97 2.07
N GLU A 192 11.53 6.76 1.18
CA GLU A 192 11.35 8.21 1.37
C GLU A 192 10.38 8.57 2.50
N LEU A 193 9.73 7.59 3.14
CA LEU A 193 8.76 7.82 4.21
C LEU A 193 9.38 8.61 5.38
N LEU A 194 10.65 8.37 5.67
CA LEU A 194 11.41 9.10 6.70
C LEU A 194 11.69 10.56 6.35
N ASN A 195 11.64 10.95 5.08
CA ASN A 195 11.87 12.33 4.65
C ASN A 195 10.73 13.28 5.10
N GLY A 196 9.57 12.72 5.44
CA GLY A 196 8.41 13.47 5.94
C GLY A 196 8.44 13.80 7.43
N LEU A 197 9.50 13.44 8.16
CA LEU A 197 9.62 13.71 9.60
C LEU A 197 9.75 15.20 9.88
N THR A 198 8.87 15.73 10.73
CA THR A 198 8.82 17.15 11.10
C THR A 198 9.41 17.40 12.49
N SER A 199 9.29 16.43 13.42
CA SER A 199 9.83 16.52 14.79
C SER A 199 11.37 16.37 14.81
N PRO A 200 12.11 17.23 15.53
CA PRO A 200 13.56 17.09 15.69
C PRO A 200 13.95 15.78 16.38
N GLU A 201 13.20 15.32 17.38
CA GLU A 201 13.44 14.05 18.07
C GLU A 201 13.26 12.87 17.11
N ALA A 202 12.20 12.87 16.32
CA ALA A 202 11.94 11.82 15.32
C ALA A 202 13.05 11.75 14.28
N ARG A 203 13.55 12.89 13.79
CA ARG A 203 14.70 12.96 12.87
C ARG A 203 15.96 12.38 13.48
N ALA A 204 16.25 12.72 14.76
CA ALA A 204 17.42 12.18 15.45
C ALA A 204 17.34 10.64 15.59
N ILE A 205 16.14 10.10 15.87
CA ILE A 205 15.93 8.65 15.92
C ILE A 205 16.16 8.04 14.53
N ALA A 206 15.61 8.63 13.46
CA ALA A 206 15.76 8.15 12.09
C ALA A 206 17.23 8.09 11.65
N GLU A 207 18.03 9.12 11.97
CA GLU A 207 19.48 9.10 11.67
C GLU A 207 20.22 7.98 12.40
N ARG A 208 19.82 7.62 13.63
CA ARG A 208 20.44 6.54 14.40
C ARG A 208 20.15 5.15 13.84
N ILE A 209 19.02 4.96 13.17
CA ILE A 209 18.60 3.68 12.61
C ILE A 209 18.80 3.61 11.09
N LYS A 210 19.42 4.62 10.51
CA LYS A 210 19.74 4.68 9.08
C LYS A 210 20.65 3.53 8.67
N GLY A 211 20.32 2.88 7.56
CA GLY A 211 21.07 1.70 7.08
C GLY A 211 20.74 0.39 7.79
N LEU A 212 19.83 0.39 8.77
CA LEU A 212 19.34 -0.84 9.42
C LEU A 212 18.04 -1.36 8.80
N GLY A 213 17.48 -0.61 7.86
CA GLY A 213 16.23 -0.95 7.18
C GLY A 213 16.42 -2.02 6.10
N MET A 214 15.33 -2.69 5.76
CA MET A 214 15.28 -3.59 4.62
C MET A 214 15.12 -2.79 3.32
N SER A 215 15.61 -3.36 2.20
CA SER A 215 15.20 -2.88 0.87
C SER A 215 13.68 -2.99 0.70
N PRO A 216 13.04 -2.02 0.01
CA PRO A 216 11.64 -2.09 -0.39
C PRO A 216 11.28 -3.37 -1.15
N ASP A 217 12.23 -3.95 -1.87
CA ASP A 217 12.06 -5.22 -2.61
C ASP A 217 11.59 -6.37 -1.70
N ARG A 218 12.03 -6.43 -0.43
CA ARG A 218 11.63 -7.50 0.50
C ARG A 218 10.14 -7.44 0.81
N ILE A 219 9.60 -6.25 0.85
CA ILE A 219 8.16 -6.05 1.06
C ILE A 219 7.38 -6.29 -0.23
N ALA A 220 7.94 -5.86 -1.37
CA ALA A 220 7.38 -6.16 -2.68
C ALA A 220 7.28 -7.68 -2.92
N ASP A 221 8.33 -8.45 -2.58
CA ASP A 221 8.33 -9.91 -2.68
C ASP A 221 7.21 -10.54 -1.83
N ALA A 222 6.97 -10.02 -0.61
CA ALA A 222 5.90 -10.48 0.27
C ALA A 222 4.49 -10.17 -0.30
N ILE A 223 4.32 -8.98 -0.91
CA ILE A 223 3.08 -8.58 -1.59
C ILE A 223 2.82 -9.50 -2.79
N VAL A 224 3.85 -9.71 -3.62
CA VAL A 224 3.80 -10.60 -4.79
C VAL A 224 3.46 -12.04 -4.38
N TYR A 225 4.06 -12.54 -3.29
CA TYR A 225 3.73 -13.85 -2.73
C TYR A 225 2.25 -13.96 -2.37
N ALA A 226 1.68 -12.96 -1.68
CA ALA A 226 0.27 -12.98 -1.29
C ALA A 226 -0.66 -12.93 -2.51
N ILE A 227 -0.35 -12.11 -3.51
CA ILE A 227 -1.15 -11.98 -4.75
C ILE A 227 -1.11 -13.27 -5.57
N GLY A 228 0.07 -13.91 -5.65
CA GLY A 228 0.30 -15.11 -6.46
C GLY A 228 -0.34 -16.39 -5.91
N GLN A 229 -0.92 -16.38 -4.70
CA GLN A 229 -1.60 -17.56 -4.17
C GLN A 229 -2.86 -17.90 -4.98
N PRO A 230 -3.27 -19.18 -5.03
CA PRO A 230 -4.52 -19.58 -5.68
C PRO A 230 -5.72 -18.90 -5.02
N ASP A 231 -6.82 -18.77 -5.77
CA ASP A 231 -7.96 -17.94 -5.35
C ASP A 231 -8.74 -18.55 -4.16
N ASP A 232 -8.58 -19.84 -3.89
CA ASP A 232 -9.13 -20.55 -2.74
C ASP A 232 -8.26 -20.44 -1.47
N ALA A 233 -7.10 -19.78 -1.55
CA ALA A 233 -6.19 -19.57 -0.44
C ALA A 233 -5.98 -18.08 -0.16
N SER A 234 -6.33 -17.63 1.05
CA SER A 234 -6.10 -16.25 1.50
C SER A 234 -4.95 -16.19 2.50
N VAL A 235 -3.88 -15.49 2.13
CA VAL A 235 -2.85 -15.11 3.09
C VAL A 235 -3.37 -13.89 3.87
N SER A 236 -3.81 -14.10 5.10
CA SER A 236 -4.47 -13.03 5.85
C SER A 236 -3.50 -11.95 6.33
N GLU A 237 -2.26 -12.34 6.70
CA GLU A 237 -1.29 -11.44 7.30
C GLU A 237 0.15 -11.87 7.02
N ILE A 238 1.01 -10.89 6.69
CA ILE A 238 2.46 -11.08 6.55
C ILE A 238 3.19 -9.97 7.30
N ILE A 239 4.02 -10.36 8.27
CA ILE A 239 4.87 -9.44 9.01
C ILE A 239 6.31 -9.66 8.56
N VAL A 240 6.98 -8.61 8.07
CA VAL A 240 8.37 -8.68 7.60
C VAL A 240 9.22 -7.71 8.41
N ARG A 241 10.27 -8.22 9.08
CA ARG A 241 11.17 -7.43 9.92
C ARG A 241 12.61 -7.53 9.43
N PRO A 242 13.41 -6.46 9.55
CA PRO A 242 14.84 -6.57 9.33
C PRO A 242 15.47 -7.45 10.42
N THR A 243 16.31 -8.38 10.02
CA THR A 243 17.00 -9.27 10.96
C THR A 243 18.03 -8.53 11.83
N ALA A 244 18.45 -7.33 11.40
CA ALA A 244 19.39 -6.48 12.14
C ALA A 244 18.74 -5.74 13.33
N LEU A 245 17.41 -5.73 13.45
CA LEU A 245 16.69 -5.06 14.54
C LEU A 245 15.89 -6.08 15.34
N ALA A 246 16.31 -6.33 16.57
CA ALA A 246 15.53 -7.06 17.57
C ALA A 246 14.45 -6.14 18.12
N MET A 247 13.25 -6.13 17.52
CA MET A 247 12.05 -5.46 18.03
C MET A 247 10.86 -6.40 18.01
#